data_b6287ef911d0ad293a4ed524c48247ae
#
_entry.id   b6287ef911d0ad293a4ed524c48247ae
#
_cell.length_a   1.000
_cell.length_b   1.000
_cell.length_c   1.000
_cell.angle_alpha   90.00
_cell.angle_beta   90.00
_cell.angle_gamma   90.00
#
_symmetry.space_group_name_H-M   'P 1'
#
loop_
_entity.id
_entity.type
_entity.pdbx_description
1 polymer ?
#
loop_
_entity_poly.entity_id
_entity_poly.type
_entity_poly.pdbx_seq_one_letter_code
_entity_poly.pdbx_strand_id
1 'polypeptide(L)'
;MDRLNRLLQAIVNPDGLPCHGGFRTGDRVMVTKTRYDGGQRAVNGEQGRVLGGMGDTIALRLDSGREVALRADELQLSYCITVHKAQGSRYQCVVFIIPERECGAFAIEERIQYVGRTRGREATVCMVY
;
A
#
# COMPACT_ATOMS: atom_id res chain seq x y z
N MET A 1 7.83 0.69 -8.55
CA MET A 1 6.75 0.95 -7.57
C MET A 1 6.92 2.26 -6.80
N ASP A 2 8.08 2.53 -6.27
CA ASP A 2 8.30 3.76 -5.47
C ASP A 2 8.02 5.04 -6.25
N ARG A 3 8.47 5.12 -7.49
CA ARG A 3 8.20 6.28 -8.34
C ARG A 3 6.69 6.51 -8.55
N LEU A 4 5.94 5.46 -8.83
CA LEU A 4 4.48 5.55 -9.02
C LEU A 4 3.80 5.94 -7.72
N ASN A 5 4.21 5.35 -6.60
CA ASN A 5 3.69 5.72 -5.28
C ASN A 5 3.95 7.19 -4.94
N ARG A 6 5.13 7.73 -5.28
CA ARG A 6 5.44 9.14 -5.07
C ARG A 6 4.59 10.07 -5.95
N LEU A 7 4.36 9.69 -7.19
CA LEU A 7 3.45 10.44 -8.07
C LEU A 7 2.02 10.43 -7.53
N LEU A 8 1.54 9.27 -7.10
CA LEU A 8 0.20 9.15 -6.52
C LEU A 8 0.08 9.93 -5.21
N GLN A 9 1.10 9.91 -4.35
CA GLN A 9 1.15 10.74 -3.15
C GLN A 9 0.97 12.22 -3.48
N ALA A 10 1.68 12.71 -4.49
CA ALA A 10 1.60 14.11 -4.91
C ALA A 10 0.21 14.50 -5.44
N ILE A 11 -0.50 13.56 -6.06
CA ILE A 11 -1.84 13.79 -6.62
C ILE A 11 -2.92 13.63 -5.53
N VAL A 12 -2.83 12.57 -4.74
CA VAL A 12 -3.89 12.19 -3.77
C VAL A 12 -3.76 12.95 -2.45
N ASN A 13 -2.54 13.22 -2.02
CA ASN A 13 -2.24 13.85 -0.73
C ASN A 13 -1.19 14.97 -0.86
N PRO A 14 -1.47 16.02 -1.67
CA PRO A 14 -0.50 17.09 -1.90
C PRO A 14 -0.26 17.96 -0.65
N ASP A 15 -1.26 18.10 0.22
CA ASP A 15 -1.27 19.03 1.35
C ASP A 15 -0.98 18.36 2.71
N GLY A 16 -0.68 17.07 2.72
CA GLY A 16 -0.33 16.35 3.93
C GLY A 16 0.93 16.92 4.59
N LEU A 17 0.88 17.10 5.92
CA LEU A 17 2.04 17.59 6.68
C LEU A 17 3.21 16.62 6.56
N PRO A 18 4.43 17.11 6.22
CA PRO A 18 5.58 16.24 6.06
C PRO A 18 5.98 15.51 7.34
N CYS A 19 6.31 14.25 7.18
CA CYS A 19 6.89 13.40 8.22
C CYS A 19 8.27 12.88 7.77
N HIS A 20 8.97 12.21 8.65
CA HIS A 20 10.26 11.60 8.32
C HIS A 20 10.16 10.60 7.16
N GLY A 21 11.21 10.47 6.37
CA GLY A 21 11.29 9.51 5.27
C GLY A 21 10.42 9.84 4.05
N GLY A 22 9.95 11.08 3.93
CA GLY A 22 9.13 11.53 2.82
C GLY A 22 7.67 11.10 2.89
N PHE A 23 7.21 10.61 4.03
CA PHE A 23 5.81 10.38 4.31
C PHE A 23 5.10 11.69 4.66
N ARG A 24 3.78 11.69 4.53
CA ARG A 24 2.92 12.83 4.88
C ARG A 24 1.74 12.34 5.70
N THR A 25 1.23 13.17 6.58
CA THR A 25 -0.02 12.90 7.30
C THR A 25 -1.14 12.61 6.32
N GLY A 26 -1.87 11.52 6.53
CA GLY A 26 -2.93 11.06 5.64
C GLY A 26 -2.48 10.06 4.57
N ASP A 27 -1.18 9.83 4.42
CA ASP A 27 -0.66 8.86 3.45
C ASP A 27 -1.17 7.45 3.71
N ARG A 28 -1.39 6.74 2.63
CA ARG A 28 -1.65 5.30 2.64
C ARG A 28 -0.32 4.56 2.65
N VAL A 29 -0.12 3.71 3.65
CA VAL A 29 1.15 3.01 3.87
C VAL A 29 0.93 1.53 4.17
N MET A 30 1.99 0.75 3.97
CA MET A 30 2.04 -0.67 4.27
C MET A 30 3.25 -0.96 5.16
N VAL A 31 3.06 -1.80 6.16
CA VAL A 31 4.12 -2.32 7.01
C VAL A 31 4.98 -3.30 6.22
N THR A 32 6.30 -3.10 6.23
CA THR A 32 7.24 -3.95 5.49
C THR A 32 8.00 -4.94 6.36
N LYS A 33 7.97 -4.75 7.69
CA LYS A 33 8.64 -5.64 8.66
C LYS A 33 7.70 -5.93 9.81
N THR A 34 7.60 -7.21 10.16
CA THR A 34 6.84 -7.61 11.34
C THR A 34 7.54 -7.16 12.61
N ARG A 35 6.80 -6.54 13.51
CA ARG A 35 7.30 -6.03 14.78
C ARG A 35 6.39 -6.44 15.94
N TYR A 36 7.01 -6.86 17.04
CA TYR A 36 6.34 -7.21 18.31
C TYR A 36 7.09 -6.49 19.43
N ASP A 37 6.76 -5.24 19.70
CA ASP A 37 7.44 -4.43 20.70
C ASP A 37 6.45 -3.70 21.60
N GLY A 38 6.67 -3.76 22.92
CA GLY A 38 5.97 -2.94 23.89
C GLY A 38 4.44 -3.01 23.83
N GLY A 39 3.88 -4.17 23.50
CA GLY A 39 2.44 -4.34 23.31
C GLY A 39 1.91 -3.86 21.94
N GLN A 40 2.78 -3.31 21.12
CA GLN A 40 2.45 -2.93 19.75
C GLN A 40 2.77 -4.09 18.80
N ARG A 41 1.81 -4.45 17.99
CA ARG A 41 1.97 -5.48 16.97
C ARG A 41 1.68 -4.90 15.60
N ALA A 42 2.66 -4.98 14.71
CA ALA A 42 2.51 -4.68 13.31
C ALA A 42 3.07 -5.83 12.48
N VAL A 43 2.31 -6.34 11.54
CA VAL A 43 2.68 -7.48 10.71
C VAL A 43 2.98 -7.02 9.30
N ASN A 44 4.03 -7.57 8.69
CA ASN A 44 4.37 -7.30 7.30
C ASN A 44 3.15 -7.51 6.38
N GLY A 45 2.82 -6.50 5.59
CA GLY A 45 1.66 -6.49 4.71
C GLY A 45 0.42 -5.78 5.27
N GLU A 46 0.36 -5.50 6.57
CA GLU A 46 -0.73 -4.68 7.11
C GLU A 46 -0.66 -3.26 6.54
N GLN A 47 -1.82 -2.71 6.24
CA GLN A 47 -1.94 -1.36 5.70
C GLN A 47 -2.60 -0.43 6.70
N GLY A 48 -2.34 0.86 6.53
CA GLY A 48 -2.93 1.89 7.38
C GLY A 48 -2.73 3.29 6.82
N ARG A 49 -3.07 4.26 7.63
CA ARG A 49 -2.89 5.68 7.32
C ARG A 49 -1.94 6.34 8.31
N VAL A 50 -1.13 7.23 7.80
CA VAL A 50 -0.26 8.07 8.63
C VAL A 50 -1.12 9.08 9.39
N LEU A 51 -1.00 9.07 10.72
CA LEU A 51 -1.63 10.05 11.60
C LEU A 51 -0.74 11.27 11.80
N GLY A 52 0.57 11.07 11.84
CA GLY A 52 1.55 12.11 12.02
C GLY A 52 2.94 11.54 12.26
N GLY A 53 3.92 12.39 12.47
CA GLY A 53 5.29 12.01 12.75
C GLY A 53 5.87 12.76 13.94
N MET A 54 6.79 12.10 14.65
CA MET A 54 7.60 12.71 15.70
C MET A 54 9.04 12.19 15.56
N GLY A 55 9.95 13.06 15.16
CA GLY A 55 11.33 12.67 14.85
C GLY A 55 11.34 11.65 13.71
N ASP A 56 11.96 10.51 13.91
CA ASP A 56 12.05 9.40 12.96
C ASP A 56 10.89 8.38 13.08
N THR A 57 9.98 8.61 14.01
CA THR A 57 8.83 7.74 14.28
C THR A 57 7.58 8.28 13.61
N ILE A 58 6.81 7.36 13.03
CA ILE A 58 5.57 7.67 12.32
C ILE A 58 4.43 6.94 13.02
N ALA A 59 3.43 7.72 13.45
CA ALA A 59 2.21 7.19 14.04
C ALA A 59 1.23 6.78 12.93
N LEU A 60 0.71 5.58 13.03
CA LEU A 60 -0.22 4.99 12.06
C LEU A 60 -1.50 4.55 12.73
N ARG A 61 -2.59 4.61 11.99
CA ARG A 61 -3.79 3.83 12.27
C ARG A 61 -3.89 2.72 11.23
N LEU A 62 -3.75 1.49 11.68
CA LEU A 62 -3.91 0.31 10.82
C LEU A 62 -5.38 0.13 10.42
N ASP A 63 -5.63 -0.57 9.32
CA ASP A 63 -7.01 -0.84 8.84
C ASP A 63 -7.83 -1.66 9.84
N SER A 64 -7.16 -2.41 10.73
CA SER A 64 -7.78 -3.10 11.87
C SER A 64 -8.30 -2.16 12.96
N GLY A 65 -7.98 -0.86 12.90
CA GLY A 65 -8.31 0.15 13.91
C GLY A 65 -7.25 0.36 14.98
N ARG A 66 -6.23 -0.48 15.05
CA ARG A 66 -5.12 -0.33 16.01
C ARG A 66 -4.21 0.82 15.60
N GLU A 67 -3.72 1.55 16.60
CA GLU A 67 -2.73 2.58 16.40
C GLU A 67 -1.35 2.06 16.81
N VAL A 68 -0.35 2.27 15.98
CA VAL A 68 1.03 1.87 16.21
C VAL A 68 1.99 2.99 15.81
N ALA A 69 3.18 2.98 16.37
CA ALA A 69 4.26 3.90 16.00
C ALA A 69 5.43 3.09 15.46
N LEU A 70 5.82 3.34 14.24
CA LEU A 70 6.87 2.63 13.52
C LEU A 70 7.89 3.61 12.96
N ARG A 71 9.06 3.09 12.61
CA ARG A 71 10.10 3.86 11.93
C ARG A 71 9.80 3.92 10.43
N ALA A 72 10.30 4.97 9.78
CA ALA A 72 10.11 5.15 8.34
C ALA A 72 10.67 3.98 7.51
N ASP A 73 11.76 3.34 7.95
CA ASP A 73 12.35 2.19 7.27
C ASP A 73 11.54 0.88 7.41
N GLU A 74 10.52 0.88 8.23
CA GLU A 74 9.58 -0.23 8.41
C GLU A 74 8.30 -0.06 7.59
N LEU A 75 8.21 0.99 6.79
CA LEU A 75 7.03 1.39 6.04
C LEU A 75 7.34 1.64 4.57
N GLN A 76 6.32 1.51 3.75
CA GLN A 76 6.34 1.99 2.37
C GLN A 76 4.99 2.61 2.01
N LEU A 77 4.99 3.53 1.05
CA LEU A 77 3.74 4.03 0.47
C LEU A 77 3.00 2.87 -0.21
N SER A 78 1.69 2.85 -0.08
CA SER A 78 0.84 1.79 -0.62
C SER A 78 -0.35 2.30 -1.42
N TYR A 79 -0.22 3.44 -2.07
CA TYR A 79 -1.17 3.89 -3.09
C TYR A 79 -1.20 2.93 -4.29
N CYS A 80 -0.04 2.35 -4.60
CA CYS A 80 0.12 1.30 -5.58
C CYS A 80 0.91 0.15 -4.98
N ILE A 81 0.39 -1.07 -5.09
CA ILE A 81 1.01 -2.29 -4.56
C ILE A 81 1.02 -3.39 -5.62
N THR A 82 1.89 -4.37 -5.45
CA THR A 82 1.90 -5.54 -6.33
C THR A 82 0.69 -6.42 -6.06
N VAL A 83 0.30 -7.20 -7.06
CA VAL A 83 -0.79 -8.18 -6.91
C VAL A 83 -0.50 -9.18 -5.80
N HIS A 84 0.77 -9.60 -5.65
CA HIS A 84 1.18 -10.50 -4.56
C HIS A 84 0.91 -9.91 -3.18
N LYS A 85 1.21 -8.61 -2.98
CA LYS A 85 0.92 -7.93 -1.72
C LYS A 85 -0.56 -7.67 -1.50
N ALA A 86 -1.35 -7.64 -2.55
CA ALA A 86 -2.80 -7.50 -2.48
C ALA A 86 -3.53 -8.82 -2.18
N GLN A 87 -2.84 -9.96 -2.24
CA GLN A 87 -3.44 -11.25 -1.93
C GLN A 87 -4.01 -11.30 -0.52
N GLY A 88 -5.22 -11.84 -0.37
CA GLY A 88 -5.93 -11.91 0.90
C GLY A 88 -6.64 -10.61 1.31
N SER A 89 -6.40 -9.51 0.61
CA SER A 89 -7.05 -8.22 0.84
C SER A 89 -8.10 -7.94 -0.22
N ARG A 90 -9.10 -7.13 0.13
CA ARG A 90 -10.10 -6.62 -0.81
C ARG A 90 -10.24 -5.12 -0.66
N TYR A 91 -10.51 -4.47 -1.76
CA TYR A 91 -10.64 -3.02 -1.85
C TYR A 91 -11.99 -2.66 -2.45
N GLN A 92 -12.47 -1.47 -2.16
CA GLN A 92 -13.73 -0.98 -2.71
C GLN A 92 -13.63 -0.84 -4.23
N CYS A 93 -12.60 -0.17 -4.69
CA CYS A 93 -12.29 -0.02 -6.11
C CYS A 93 -10.82 -0.33 -6.38
N VAL A 94 -10.56 -0.97 -7.49
CA VAL A 94 -9.19 -1.35 -7.91
C VAL A 94 -8.95 -0.90 -9.35
N VAL A 95 -7.81 -0.29 -9.59
CA VAL A 95 -7.25 -0.12 -10.93
C VAL A 95 -6.12 -1.12 -11.08
N PHE A 96 -6.33 -2.12 -11.92
CA PHE A 96 -5.37 -3.17 -12.17
C PHE A 96 -4.62 -2.88 -13.47
N ILE A 97 -3.32 -2.68 -13.38
CA ILE A 97 -2.47 -2.30 -14.51
C ILE A 97 -1.64 -3.51 -14.94
N ILE A 98 -1.73 -3.88 -16.21
CA ILE A 98 -1.00 -5.00 -16.82
C ILE A 98 -0.13 -4.45 -17.94
N PRO A 99 1.20 -4.64 -17.90
CA PRO A 99 2.07 -4.33 -19.04
C PRO A 99 1.71 -5.20 -20.25
N GLU A 100 1.57 -4.61 -21.42
CA GLU A 100 1.18 -5.30 -22.66
C GLU A 100 2.06 -6.49 -22.97
N ARG A 101 3.38 -6.34 -22.78
CA ARG A 101 4.36 -7.43 -23.00
C ARG A 101 4.23 -8.61 -22.04
N GLU A 102 3.48 -8.45 -20.96
CA GLU A 102 3.21 -9.49 -19.96
C GLU A 102 1.82 -10.11 -20.14
N CYS A 103 1.01 -9.53 -21.02
CA CYS A 103 -0.31 -10.05 -21.36
C CYS A 103 -0.21 -11.22 -22.34
N GLY A 104 0.00 -12.42 -21.86
CA GLY A 104 -0.15 -13.62 -22.69
C GLY A 104 1.05 -14.53 -22.79
N ALA A 105 2.10 -14.32 -22.00
CA ALA A 105 3.30 -15.14 -22.10
C ALA A 105 3.32 -16.37 -21.18
N PHE A 106 2.58 -16.42 -20.04
CA PHE A 106 2.68 -17.52 -19.07
C PHE A 106 1.41 -17.77 -18.24
N ALA A 107 1.17 -19.04 -17.89
CA ALA A 107 0.08 -19.48 -17.01
C ALA A 107 0.11 -18.85 -15.59
N ILE A 108 1.27 -18.41 -15.13
CA ILE A 108 1.45 -17.64 -13.89
C ILE A 108 0.72 -16.31 -13.98
N GLU A 109 0.72 -15.68 -15.14
CA GLU A 109 0.09 -14.40 -15.38
C GLU A 109 -1.44 -14.47 -15.32
N GLU A 110 -2.05 -15.55 -15.82
CA GLU A 110 -3.51 -15.72 -15.71
C GLU A 110 -3.95 -15.79 -14.25
N ARG A 111 -3.19 -16.47 -13.42
CA ARG A 111 -3.45 -16.58 -11.99
C ARG A 111 -3.31 -15.23 -11.27
N ILE A 112 -2.27 -14.48 -11.62
CA ILE A 112 -2.03 -13.13 -11.09
C ILE A 112 -3.13 -12.18 -11.58
N GLN A 113 -3.52 -12.25 -12.84
CA GLN A 113 -4.60 -11.46 -13.40
C GLN A 113 -5.94 -11.77 -12.71
N TYR A 114 -6.23 -13.04 -12.48
CA TYR A 114 -7.43 -13.45 -11.74
C TYR A 114 -7.45 -12.86 -10.32
N VAL A 115 -6.34 -12.99 -9.58
CA VAL A 115 -6.22 -12.41 -8.24
C VAL A 115 -6.39 -10.89 -8.29
N GLY A 116 -5.75 -10.19 -9.22
CA GLY A 116 -5.88 -8.74 -9.37
C GLY A 116 -7.31 -8.31 -9.65
N ARG A 117 -7.97 -8.97 -10.60
CA ARG A 117 -9.35 -8.66 -11.00
C ARG A 117 -10.38 -8.89 -9.91
N THR A 118 -10.13 -9.81 -8.99
CA THR A 118 -11.07 -10.17 -7.91
C THR A 118 -10.85 -9.38 -6.62
N ARG A 119 -9.93 -8.41 -6.58
CA ARG A 119 -9.65 -7.61 -5.37
C ARG A 119 -10.62 -6.45 -5.14
N GLY A 120 -11.30 -5.96 -6.18
CA GLY A 120 -12.31 -4.91 -6.05
C GLY A 120 -13.66 -5.46 -5.58
N ARG A 121 -14.28 -4.81 -4.60
CA ARG A 121 -15.63 -5.17 -4.12
C ARG A 121 -16.72 -4.56 -4.98
N GLU A 122 -16.57 -3.30 -5.38
CA GLU A 122 -17.56 -2.54 -6.15
C GLU A 122 -17.16 -2.41 -7.62
N ALA A 123 -15.88 -2.17 -7.88
CA ALA A 123 -15.38 -2.00 -9.24
C ALA A 123 -13.94 -2.46 -9.37
N THR A 124 -13.63 -3.03 -10.52
CA THR A 124 -12.26 -3.30 -10.97
C THR A 124 -12.11 -2.81 -12.38
N VAL A 125 -11.14 -1.92 -12.61
CA VAL A 125 -10.77 -1.44 -13.94
C VAL A 125 -9.45 -2.09 -14.32
N CYS A 126 -9.42 -2.75 -15.48
CA CYS A 126 -8.19 -3.33 -16.04
C CYS A 126 -7.65 -2.40 -17.10
N MET A 127 -6.40 -2.02 -16.95
CA MET A 127 -5.66 -1.21 -17.93
C MET A 127 -4.46 -2.00 -18.45
N VAL A 128 -4.32 -2.02 -19.75
CA VAL A 128 -3.19 -2.64 -20.46
C VAL A 128 -2.36 -1.53 -21.10
N TYR A 129 -1.07 -1.58 -20.92
CA TYR A 129 -0.17 -0.57 -21.49
C TYR A 129 1.13 -1.17 -22.06
#